data_7d0a8c047d6d561d5bf5e825c6c99f01
#
_entry.id   7d0a8c047d6d561d5bf5e825c6c99f01
#
_cell.length_a   1.000
_cell.length_b   1.000
_cell.length_c   1.000
_cell.angle_alpha   90.00
_cell.angle_beta   90.00
_cell.angle_gamma   90.00
#
_symmetry.space_group_name_H-M   'P 1'
#
loop_
_entity.id
_entity.type
_entity.pdbx_description
1 polymer ?
#
loop_
_entity_poly.entity_id
_entity_poly.type
_entity_poly.pdbx_seq_one_letter_code
_entity_poly.pdbx_strand_id
1 'polypeptide(L)'
;RDDNGIMFTNEKRFPNGMKPVADHIHSLGMKAGIYTDAGNNTCGSIWDNDLAGVGAGIYGHEPQDAQLYFGDWGFDFIKIDYCGGDVLGLDEEERYTSIRNSIDKVNKNVSVNICRWAFPGTWAKDVATSWRISGDINAHWGSLKYVVRKNLYLSAYAGNGHYNDMDMM
;
A
#
# COMPACT_ATOMS: atom_id res chain seq x y z
N ARG A 1 11.08 2.81 13.36
CA ARG A 1 11.45 4.23 13.19
C ARG A 1 12.53 4.60 14.20
N ASP A 2 13.36 5.56 13.85
CA ASP A 2 14.31 6.20 14.78
C ASP A 2 13.62 7.25 15.68
N ASP A 3 14.40 7.92 16.53
CA ASP A 3 13.88 8.96 17.46
C ASP A 3 13.29 10.19 16.73
N ASN A 4 13.60 10.38 15.45
CA ASN A 4 13.02 11.42 14.59
C ASN A 4 11.81 10.92 13.79
N GLY A 5 11.39 9.69 14.00
CA GLY A 5 10.30 9.03 13.31
C GLY A 5 10.66 8.54 11.90
N ILE A 6 11.92 8.57 11.50
CA ILE A 6 12.36 8.10 10.17
C ILE A 6 12.36 6.57 10.14
N MET A 7 11.72 6.00 9.12
CA MET A 7 11.72 4.57 8.91
C MET A 7 13.14 4.09 8.55
N PHE A 8 13.59 3.03 9.18
CA PHE A 8 14.84 2.38 8.86
C PHE A 8 14.65 0.91 8.48
N THR A 9 15.60 0.37 7.76
CA THR A 9 15.58 -1.02 7.34
C THR A 9 16.07 -1.96 8.42
N ASN A 10 15.63 -3.22 8.37
CA ASN A 10 16.24 -4.27 9.17
C ASN A 10 17.66 -4.54 8.64
N GLU A 11 18.69 -4.08 9.34
CA GLU A 11 20.09 -4.16 8.91
C GLU A 11 20.57 -5.60 8.70
N LYS A 12 20.01 -6.57 9.43
CA LYS A 12 20.35 -7.98 9.25
C LYS A 12 19.84 -8.54 7.92
N ARG A 13 18.66 -8.09 7.46
CA ARG A 13 18.05 -8.53 6.19
C ARG A 13 18.46 -7.66 5.01
N PHE A 14 18.64 -6.38 5.25
CA PHE A 14 18.96 -5.37 4.25
C PHE A 14 20.15 -4.50 4.71
N PRO A 15 21.36 -5.09 4.77
CA PRO A 15 22.53 -4.40 5.33
C PRO A 15 22.97 -3.15 4.57
N ASN A 16 22.54 -3.04 3.30
CA ASN A 16 22.83 -1.88 2.43
C ASN A 16 21.60 -0.98 2.22
N GLY A 17 20.55 -1.15 3.04
CA GLY A 17 19.30 -0.40 2.89
C GLY A 17 18.41 -0.89 1.75
N MET A 18 17.34 -0.15 1.46
CA MET A 18 16.33 -0.54 0.45
C MET A 18 16.63 -0.01 -0.95
N LYS A 19 17.42 1.05 -1.08
CA LYS A 19 17.77 1.59 -2.40
C LYS A 19 18.44 0.57 -3.31
N PRO A 20 19.46 -0.20 -2.89
CA PRO A 20 20.06 -1.23 -3.74
C PRO A 20 19.07 -2.34 -4.15
N VAL A 21 18.03 -2.61 -3.35
CA VAL A 21 16.98 -3.56 -3.71
C VAL A 21 16.14 -3.01 -4.86
N ALA A 22 15.69 -1.76 -4.77
CA ALA A 22 14.96 -1.10 -5.85
C ALA A 22 15.80 -1.00 -7.13
N ASP A 23 17.08 -0.57 -7.00
CA ASP A 23 18.01 -0.47 -8.13
C ASP A 23 18.22 -1.83 -8.82
N HIS A 24 18.32 -2.92 -8.05
CA HIS A 24 18.43 -4.26 -8.61
C HIS A 24 17.17 -4.66 -9.38
N ILE A 25 15.98 -4.42 -8.82
CA ILE A 25 14.71 -4.70 -9.50
C ILE A 25 14.63 -3.92 -10.82
N HIS A 26 15.01 -2.65 -10.81
CA HIS A 26 15.07 -1.80 -12.01
C HIS A 26 16.07 -2.32 -13.06
N SER A 27 17.22 -2.84 -12.61
CA SER A 27 18.22 -3.41 -13.52
C SER A 27 17.70 -4.63 -14.30
N LEU A 28 16.66 -5.28 -13.77
CA LEU A 28 15.95 -6.39 -14.43
C LEU A 28 14.79 -5.92 -15.34
N GLY A 29 14.62 -4.60 -15.52
CA GLY A 29 13.54 -4.01 -16.32
C GLY A 29 12.18 -4.04 -15.63
N MET A 30 12.12 -4.28 -14.34
CA MET A 30 10.87 -4.34 -13.53
C MET A 30 10.68 -3.07 -12.71
N LYS A 31 9.45 -2.86 -12.23
CA LYS A 31 9.10 -1.83 -11.27
C LYS A 31 9.18 -2.36 -9.85
N ALA A 32 9.68 -1.52 -8.93
CA ALA A 32 9.83 -1.88 -7.52
C ALA A 32 8.63 -1.41 -6.70
N GLY A 33 8.05 -2.32 -5.91
CA GLY A 33 6.93 -2.02 -5.02
C GLY A 33 7.29 -2.12 -3.54
N ILE A 34 6.60 -1.33 -2.70
CA ILE A 34 6.73 -1.35 -1.25
C ILE A 34 5.36 -1.42 -0.59
N TYR A 35 5.32 -1.78 0.69
CA TYR A 35 4.11 -1.91 1.49
C TYR A 35 4.13 -1.00 2.69
N THR A 36 2.95 -0.49 3.08
CA THR A 36 2.71 0.16 4.38
C THR A 36 1.24 0.00 4.80
N ASP A 37 0.89 0.57 5.96
CA ASP A 37 -0.49 0.70 6.45
C ASP A 37 -0.86 2.19 6.57
N ALA A 38 -2.11 2.53 6.33
CA ALA A 38 -2.62 3.89 6.43
C ALA A 38 -2.66 4.43 7.88
N GLY A 39 -2.65 3.56 8.88
CA GLY A 39 -2.55 3.91 10.29
C GLY A 39 -1.11 3.96 10.79
N ASN A 40 -0.92 3.77 12.09
CA ASN A 40 0.39 3.78 12.75
C ASN A 40 1.04 2.39 12.84
N ASN A 41 0.27 1.31 12.73
CA ASN A 41 0.73 -0.08 12.85
C ASN A 41 0.27 -0.89 11.64
N THR A 42 1.05 -1.88 11.23
CA THR A 42 0.68 -2.77 10.12
C THR A 42 -0.29 -3.86 10.55
N CYS A 43 -0.96 -4.50 9.59
CA CYS A 43 -1.85 -5.64 9.84
C CYS A 43 -1.14 -6.77 10.59
N GLY A 44 0.10 -7.09 10.23
CA GLY A 44 0.88 -8.10 10.93
C GLY A 44 1.07 -7.82 12.42
N SER A 45 1.25 -6.56 12.81
CA SER A 45 1.36 -6.20 14.23
C SER A 45 0.03 -6.23 14.97
N ILE A 46 -1.06 -5.98 14.27
CA ILE A 46 -2.42 -5.94 14.87
C ILE A 46 -2.98 -7.36 15.03
N TRP A 47 -2.80 -8.22 14.02
CA TRP A 47 -3.45 -9.53 13.97
C TRP A 47 -2.52 -10.70 14.27
N ASP A 48 -1.21 -10.58 13.96
CA ASP A 48 -0.26 -11.69 14.01
C ASP A 48 0.87 -11.48 15.04
N ASN A 49 0.77 -10.46 15.89
CA ASN A 49 1.77 -10.09 16.90
C ASN A 49 3.19 -9.85 16.30
N ASP A 50 3.27 -9.40 15.05
CA ASP A 50 4.55 -9.03 14.44
C ASP A 50 5.06 -7.70 15.03
N LEU A 51 6.03 -7.80 15.92
CA LEU A 51 6.61 -6.62 16.57
C LEU A 51 7.30 -5.67 15.58
N ALA A 52 7.74 -6.15 14.42
CA ALA A 52 8.35 -5.31 13.39
C ALA A 52 7.33 -4.36 12.72
N GLY A 53 6.06 -4.69 12.80
CA GLY A 53 4.98 -3.87 12.26
C GLY A 53 4.50 -2.74 13.18
N VAL A 54 4.96 -2.72 14.44
CA VAL A 54 4.60 -1.66 15.41
C VAL A 54 5.30 -0.36 15.00
N GLY A 55 4.52 0.73 14.85
CA GLY A 55 5.02 2.02 14.39
C GLY A 55 5.47 2.05 12.92
N ALA A 56 5.20 0.98 12.14
CA ALA A 56 5.62 0.89 10.74
C ALA A 56 4.58 1.42 9.74
N GLY A 57 3.42 1.87 10.20
CA GLY A 57 2.46 2.56 9.36
C GLY A 57 2.84 4.01 9.07
N ILE A 58 2.17 4.62 8.09
CA ILE A 58 2.54 5.94 7.54
C ILE A 58 1.86 7.11 8.26
N TYR A 59 0.90 6.85 9.16
CA TYR A 59 0.11 7.90 9.82
C TYR A 59 0.98 8.85 10.63
N GLY A 60 0.88 10.15 10.32
CA GLY A 60 1.67 11.21 10.93
C GLY A 60 3.09 11.35 10.36
N HIS A 61 3.46 10.54 9.35
CA HIS A 61 4.78 10.54 8.72
C HIS A 61 4.73 10.65 7.20
N GLU A 62 3.56 10.97 6.61
CA GLU A 62 3.30 10.89 5.18
C GLU A 62 4.33 11.62 4.31
N PRO A 63 4.70 12.89 4.58
CA PRO A 63 5.66 13.60 3.75
C PRO A 63 7.07 12.99 3.84
N GLN A 64 7.46 12.58 5.04
CA GLN A 64 8.77 12.01 5.35
C GLN A 64 8.93 10.64 4.71
N ASP A 65 7.91 9.77 4.86
CA ASP A 65 7.91 8.43 4.29
C ASP A 65 7.80 8.47 2.76
N ALA A 66 7.01 9.39 2.22
CA ALA A 66 6.94 9.58 0.77
C ALA A 66 8.30 9.97 0.19
N GLN A 67 9.02 10.90 0.82
CA GLN A 67 10.38 11.26 0.40
C GLN A 67 11.32 10.06 0.48
N LEU A 68 11.30 9.32 1.57
CA LEU A 68 12.15 8.16 1.77
C LEU A 68 11.88 7.04 0.76
N TYR A 69 10.61 6.66 0.57
CA TYR A 69 10.25 5.53 -0.29
C TYR A 69 10.42 5.86 -1.78
N PHE A 70 9.97 7.03 -2.22
CA PHE A 70 9.87 7.36 -3.65
C PHE A 70 10.96 8.30 -4.13
N GLY A 71 11.53 9.12 -3.25
CA GLY A 71 12.68 9.96 -3.55
C GLY A 71 14.00 9.22 -3.34
N ASP A 72 14.24 8.78 -2.10
CA ASP A 72 15.55 8.29 -1.69
C ASP A 72 15.77 6.82 -2.07
N TRP A 73 14.77 5.94 -1.86
CA TRP A 73 14.87 4.53 -2.21
C TRP A 73 14.45 4.24 -3.67
N GLY A 74 13.61 5.08 -4.28
CA GLY A 74 13.23 5.00 -5.68
C GLY A 74 12.19 3.93 -6.00
N PHE A 75 11.28 3.59 -5.09
CA PHE A 75 10.17 2.71 -5.39
C PHE A 75 9.15 3.36 -6.33
N ASP A 76 8.46 2.54 -7.14
CA ASP A 76 7.48 2.98 -8.14
C ASP A 76 6.03 2.69 -7.75
N PHE A 77 5.81 1.83 -6.78
CA PHE A 77 4.50 1.33 -6.39
C PHE A 77 4.41 1.19 -4.88
N ILE A 78 3.23 1.44 -4.33
CA ILE A 78 2.95 1.18 -2.93
C ILE A 78 1.57 0.53 -2.75
N LYS A 79 1.53 -0.58 -1.98
CA LYS A 79 0.30 -1.13 -1.41
C LYS A 79 0.11 -0.56 -0.01
N ILE A 80 -1.07 -0.01 0.26
CA ILE A 80 -1.41 0.61 1.54
C ILE A 80 -2.59 -0.13 2.15
N ASP A 81 -2.33 -0.87 3.22
CA ASP A 81 -3.35 -1.52 4.03
C ASP A 81 -4.07 -0.53 4.97
N TYR A 82 -5.13 -0.98 5.63
CA TYR A 82 -5.98 -0.13 6.47
C TYR A 82 -6.23 -0.68 7.88
N CYS A 83 -5.48 -1.69 8.33
CA CYS A 83 -5.67 -2.29 9.67
C CYS A 83 -5.48 -1.25 10.78
N GLY A 84 -4.40 -0.49 10.72
CA GLY A 84 -4.13 0.60 11.67
C GLY A 84 -5.08 1.78 11.50
N GLY A 85 -5.54 2.05 10.28
CA GLY A 85 -6.57 3.06 10.01
C GLY A 85 -7.89 2.73 10.69
N ASP A 86 -8.35 1.48 10.59
CA ASP A 86 -9.56 0.98 11.27
C ASP A 86 -9.42 1.09 12.80
N VAL A 87 -8.30 0.67 13.37
CA VAL A 87 -8.06 0.74 14.83
C VAL A 87 -8.10 2.18 15.34
N LEU A 88 -7.62 3.13 14.54
CA LEU A 88 -7.64 4.56 14.89
C LEU A 88 -8.97 5.25 14.55
N GLY A 89 -9.89 4.57 13.87
CA GLY A 89 -11.17 5.15 13.44
C GLY A 89 -11.02 6.29 12.44
N LEU A 90 -10.03 6.23 11.55
CA LEU A 90 -9.76 7.26 10.56
C LEU A 90 -10.79 7.21 9.43
N ASP A 91 -11.06 8.36 8.79
CA ASP A 91 -11.81 8.40 7.54
C ASP A 91 -10.94 7.90 6.37
N GLU A 92 -11.47 6.97 5.59
CA GLU A 92 -10.72 6.31 4.52
C GLU A 92 -10.35 7.28 3.39
N GLU A 93 -11.32 8.04 2.89
CA GLU A 93 -11.12 8.95 1.76
C GLU A 93 -10.13 10.05 2.12
N GLU A 94 -10.30 10.69 3.27
CA GLU A 94 -9.37 11.70 3.76
C GLU A 94 -7.97 11.11 3.94
N ARG A 95 -7.89 9.89 4.47
CA ARG A 95 -6.63 9.25 4.77
C ARG A 95 -5.82 8.92 3.52
N TYR A 96 -6.42 8.23 2.56
CA TYR A 96 -5.76 7.89 1.30
C TYR A 96 -5.47 9.14 0.46
N THR A 97 -6.33 10.16 0.49
CA THR A 97 -6.09 11.44 -0.16
C THR A 97 -4.87 12.16 0.43
N SER A 98 -4.73 12.19 1.76
CA SER A 98 -3.56 12.78 2.43
C SER A 98 -2.25 12.09 2.03
N ILE A 99 -2.27 10.75 1.99
CA ILE A 99 -1.10 9.95 1.56
C ILE A 99 -0.77 10.26 0.10
N ARG A 100 -1.77 10.22 -0.81
CA ARG A 100 -1.57 10.53 -2.24
C ARG A 100 -0.97 11.92 -2.44
N ASN A 101 -1.50 12.93 -1.75
CA ASN A 101 -0.98 14.30 -1.81
C ASN A 101 0.48 14.41 -1.36
N SER A 102 0.91 13.59 -0.41
CA SER A 102 2.30 13.55 0.04
C SER A 102 3.21 12.86 -0.97
N ILE A 103 2.74 11.78 -1.58
CA ILE A 103 3.44 11.07 -2.66
C ILE A 103 3.61 11.98 -3.88
N ASP A 104 2.58 12.71 -4.28
CA ASP A 104 2.59 13.59 -5.47
C ASP A 104 3.59 14.74 -5.38
N LYS A 105 3.92 15.18 -4.18
CA LYS A 105 4.96 16.20 -3.97
C LYS A 105 6.35 15.68 -4.27
N VAL A 106 6.56 14.36 -4.22
CA VAL A 106 7.84 13.70 -4.47
C VAL A 106 7.88 13.13 -5.88
N ASN A 107 6.90 12.28 -6.23
CA ASN A 107 6.84 11.62 -7.51
C ASN A 107 5.39 11.26 -7.90
N LYS A 108 4.84 11.98 -8.86
CA LYS A 108 3.47 11.78 -9.35
C LYS A 108 3.25 10.46 -10.12
N ASN A 109 4.34 9.82 -10.55
CA ASN A 109 4.28 8.57 -11.33
C ASN A 109 4.19 7.32 -10.45
N VAL A 110 4.16 7.47 -9.14
CA VAL A 110 4.01 6.34 -8.22
C VAL A 110 2.60 5.76 -8.33
N SER A 111 2.53 4.47 -8.55
CA SER A 111 1.27 3.73 -8.52
C SER A 111 0.87 3.42 -7.08
N VAL A 112 -0.38 3.69 -6.73
CA VAL A 112 -0.94 3.42 -5.39
C VAL A 112 -1.99 2.33 -5.47
N ASN A 113 -1.91 1.34 -4.58
CA ASN A 113 -2.93 0.32 -4.38
C ASN A 113 -3.60 0.51 -3.01
N ILE A 114 -4.91 0.69 -3.00
CA ILE A 114 -5.73 0.73 -1.79
C ILE A 114 -6.07 -0.71 -1.37
N CYS A 115 -5.71 -1.10 -0.17
CA CYS A 115 -6.08 -2.39 0.39
C CYS A 115 -7.00 -2.23 1.60
N ARG A 116 -8.30 -2.28 1.35
CA ARG A 116 -9.36 -2.06 2.34
C ARG A 116 -10.31 -3.28 2.44
N TRP A 117 -9.98 -4.40 1.75
CA TRP A 117 -10.74 -5.66 1.71
C TRP A 117 -12.17 -5.54 1.18
N ALA A 118 -12.52 -4.39 0.61
CA ALA A 118 -13.78 -4.09 -0.06
C ALA A 118 -13.54 -3.01 -1.13
N PHE A 119 -14.53 -2.82 -2.02
CA PHE A 119 -14.50 -1.68 -2.93
C PHE A 119 -14.58 -0.37 -2.13
N PRO A 120 -13.58 0.51 -2.23
CA PRO A 120 -13.50 1.69 -1.36
C PRO A 120 -14.48 2.80 -1.73
N GLY A 121 -15.00 2.80 -2.95
CA GLY A 121 -15.91 3.83 -3.45
C GLY A 121 -15.41 4.50 -4.72
N THR A 122 -16.22 5.44 -5.23
CA THR A 122 -15.94 6.13 -6.49
C THR A 122 -14.76 7.11 -6.40
N TRP A 123 -14.41 7.55 -5.20
CA TRP A 123 -13.28 8.44 -4.93
C TRP A 123 -11.91 7.77 -5.16
N ALA A 124 -11.86 6.42 -5.09
CA ALA A 124 -10.61 5.68 -5.19
C ALA A 124 -9.80 5.98 -6.46
N LYS A 125 -10.49 6.21 -7.59
CA LYS A 125 -9.86 6.56 -8.88
C LYS A 125 -9.10 7.89 -8.85
N ASP A 126 -9.44 8.79 -7.94
CA ASP A 126 -8.82 10.11 -7.84
C ASP A 126 -7.51 10.07 -7.03
N VAL A 127 -7.29 8.99 -6.28
CA VAL A 127 -6.13 8.83 -5.38
C VAL A 127 -5.27 7.61 -5.67
N ALA A 128 -5.78 6.60 -6.37
CA ALA A 128 -5.09 5.33 -6.58
C ALA A 128 -5.20 4.82 -8.03
N THR A 129 -4.25 3.97 -8.41
CA THR A 129 -4.25 3.26 -9.70
C THR A 129 -4.91 1.89 -9.61
N SER A 130 -5.02 1.33 -8.40
CA SER A 130 -5.71 0.07 -8.16
C SER A 130 -6.26 -0.01 -6.73
N TRP A 131 -7.24 -0.87 -6.54
CA TRP A 131 -7.87 -1.08 -5.23
C TRP A 131 -8.41 -2.49 -5.09
N ARG A 132 -8.22 -3.06 -3.90
CA ARG A 132 -8.83 -4.32 -3.51
C ARG A 132 -10.36 -4.20 -3.53
N ILE A 133 -11.03 -5.22 -4.03
CA ILE A 133 -12.50 -5.26 -4.14
C ILE A 133 -13.15 -6.24 -3.17
N SER A 134 -12.35 -7.02 -2.46
CA SER A 134 -12.82 -8.05 -1.52
C SER A 134 -11.77 -8.32 -0.43
N GLY A 135 -12.14 -9.12 0.56
CA GLY A 135 -11.21 -9.74 1.50
C GLY A 135 -10.17 -10.60 0.78
N ASP A 136 -9.18 -11.07 1.56
CA ASP A 136 -8.06 -11.84 1.03
C ASP A 136 -8.54 -13.17 0.41
N ILE A 137 -7.92 -13.50 -0.73
CA ILE A 137 -8.13 -14.77 -1.38
C ILE A 137 -7.42 -15.90 -0.62
N ASN A 138 -8.03 -17.05 -0.60
CA ASN A 138 -7.38 -18.27 -0.10
C ASN A 138 -7.47 -19.39 -1.14
N ALA A 139 -6.68 -20.45 -0.95
CA ALA A 139 -6.57 -21.58 -1.87
C ALA A 139 -7.84 -22.48 -1.87
N HIS A 140 -9.01 -21.86 -2.01
CA HIS A 140 -10.29 -22.53 -2.02
C HIS A 140 -11.17 -22.01 -3.17
N TRP A 141 -11.79 -22.92 -3.93
CA TRP A 141 -12.59 -22.59 -5.12
C TRP A 141 -13.75 -21.62 -4.82
N GLY A 142 -14.32 -21.69 -3.62
CA GLY A 142 -15.37 -20.77 -3.18
C GLY A 142 -14.86 -19.34 -3.04
N SER A 143 -13.65 -19.15 -2.53
CA SER A 143 -12.99 -17.84 -2.41
C SER A 143 -12.75 -17.24 -3.80
N LEU A 144 -12.17 -18.02 -4.70
CA LEU A 144 -11.92 -17.58 -6.08
C LEU A 144 -13.21 -17.12 -6.78
N LYS A 145 -14.27 -17.94 -6.72
CA LYS A 145 -15.58 -17.59 -7.31
C LYS A 145 -16.19 -16.33 -6.68
N TYR A 146 -16.00 -16.13 -5.38
CA TYR A 146 -16.50 -14.96 -4.69
C TYR A 146 -15.84 -13.68 -5.22
N VAL A 147 -14.53 -13.65 -5.34
CA VAL A 147 -13.77 -12.50 -5.85
C VAL A 147 -14.14 -12.19 -7.30
N VAL A 148 -14.20 -13.22 -8.16
CA VAL A 148 -14.62 -13.06 -9.56
C VAL A 148 -16.03 -12.46 -9.65
N ARG A 149 -16.98 -12.95 -8.85
CA ARG A 149 -18.34 -12.40 -8.82
C ARG A 149 -18.39 -10.95 -8.38
N LYS A 150 -17.58 -10.55 -7.40
CA LYS A 150 -17.44 -9.14 -6.99
C LYS A 150 -16.99 -8.28 -8.15
N ASN A 151 -15.98 -8.73 -8.89
CA ASN A 151 -15.44 -7.97 -10.02
C ASN A 151 -16.47 -7.74 -11.15
N LEU A 152 -17.37 -8.69 -11.39
CA LEU A 152 -18.40 -8.55 -12.42
C LEU A 152 -19.27 -7.30 -12.24
N TYR A 153 -19.56 -6.92 -11.01
CA TYR A 153 -20.37 -5.74 -10.68
C TYR A 153 -19.55 -4.44 -10.59
N LEU A 154 -18.22 -4.55 -10.59
CA LEU A 154 -17.30 -3.42 -10.43
C LEU A 154 -16.53 -3.12 -11.72
N SER A 155 -16.80 -3.83 -12.81
CA SER A 155 -16.07 -3.68 -14.08
C SER A 155 -16.11 -2.24 -14.64
N ALA A 156 -17.18 -1.49 -14.37
CA ALA A 156 -17.33 -0.10 -14.81
C ALA A 156 -16.34 0.87 -14.14
N TYR A 157 -15.71 0.46 -13.04
CA TYR A 157 -14.73 1.27 -12.33
C TYR A 157 -13.28 0.98 -12.75
N ALA A 158 -13.06 -0.07 -13.55
CA ALA A 158 -11.77 -0.40 -14.12
C ALA A 158 -11.60 0.19 -15.53
N GLY A 159 -10.37 0.46 -15.92
CA GLY A 159 -9.99 0.98 -17.24
C GLY A 159 -9.24 2.31 -17.16
N ASN A 160 -8.59 2.70 -18.27
CA ASN A 160 -7.84 3.95 -18.36
C ASN A 160 -6.78 4.17 -17.25
N GLY A 161 -6.05 3.11 -16.89
CA GLY A 161 -5.01 3.18 -15.85
C GLY A 161 -5.52 2.90 -14.43
N HIS A 162 -6.77 2.47 -14.29
CA HIS A 162 -7.38 2.09 -13.02
C HIS A 162 -7.79 0.63 -13.02
N TYR A 163 -7.51 -0.10 -11.94
CA TYR A 163 -7.68 -1.56 -11.90
C TYR A 163 -8.36 -2.01 -10.60
N ASN A 164 -9.38 -2.85 -10.77
CA ASN A 164 -9.90 -3.64 -9.67
C ASN A 164 -8.87 -4.72 -9.31
N ASP A 165 -8.39 -4.71 -8.09
CA ASP A 165 -7.46 -5.69 -7.59
C ASP A 165 -8.21 -6.87 -6.98
N MET A 166 -8.09 -8.03 -7.61
CA MET A 166 -8.68 -9.30 -7.18
C MET A 166 -7.75 -10.11 -6.28
N ASP A 167 -6.79 -9.44 -5.65
CA ASP A 167 -5.75 -10.05 -4.83
C ASP A 167 -4.75 -10.90 -5.65
N MET A 168 -4.25 -11.97 -5.09
CA MET A 168 -3.24 -12.84 -5.70
C MET A 168 -3.83 -13.83 -6.73
N MET A 169 -4.69 -13.36 -7.62
CA MET A 169 -5.25 -14.16 -8.72
C MET A 169 -4.38 -14.06 -9.98
#